data_8c6af4aea0a625938512c74e587a2c92
#
_entry.id   8c6af4aea0a625938512c74e587a2c92
#
_cell.length_a   1.000
_cell.length_b   1.000
_cell.length_c   1.000
_cell.angle_alpha   90.00
_cell.angle_beta   90.00
_cell.angle_gamma   90.00
#
_symmetry.space_group_name_H-M   'P 1'
#
loop_
_entity.id
_entity.type
_entity.pdbx_description
1 polymer ?
#
loop_
_entity_poly.entity_id
_entity_poly.type
_entity_poly.pdbx_seq_one_letter_code
_entity_poly.pdbx_strand_id
1 'polypeptide(L)'
;DNIMCEIICPDRRPQMASVRPNTFVAHPATGTPTLTAVTVTFHPVERLQITATTPVVNTATTVSDASRVIALGRGAASETTITTATQLAEKLGGRIGVSRPLTDQKRFTHDDQIGQSGNTIHPELILNFGISGAVQYLVGMQTAQTIVAVNADEHAPIFDVADYGYVGDAPAFMTALLEQFN
;
A
#
# COMPACT_ATOMS: atom_id res chain seq x y z
N ASP A 1 -15.92 -11.25 -6.79
CA ASP A 1 -15.54 -12.68 -6.82
C ASP A 1 -14.08 -12.77 -7.26
N ASN A 2 -13.21 -13.27 -6.38
CA ASN A 2 -11.81 -13.51 -6.73
C ASN A 2 -11.73 -14.86 -7.44
N ILE A 3 -11.27 -14.83 -8.70
CA ILE A 3 -11.03 -16.05 -9.46
C ILE A 3 -9.60 -16.51 -9.16
N MET A 4 -9.47 -17.70 -8.63
CA MET A 4 -8.19 -18.39 -8.46
C MET A 4 -7.91 -19.21 -9.72
N CYS A 5 -6.73 -18.99 -10.30
CA CYS A 5 -6.29 -19.73 -11.49
C CYS A 5 -5.01 -20.50 -11.17
N GLU A 6 -4.98 -21.76 -11.51
CA GLU A 6 -3.75 -22.56 -11.54
C GLU A 6 -3.15 -22.49 -12.94
N ILE A 7 -1.89 -22.05 -13.03
CA ILE A 7 -1.17 -21.93 -14.29
C ILE A 7 -0.05 -22.96 -14.30
N ILE A 8 -0.05 -23.82 -15.31
CA ILE A 8 0.94 -24.86 -15.51
C ILE A 8 1.74 -24.61 -16.80
N CYS A 9 3.01 -24.94 -16.80
CA CYS A 9 3.90 -24.91 -17.98
C CYS A 9 4.44 -26.30 -18.27
N PRO A 10 3.67 -27.20 -18.93
CA PRO A 10 4.06 -28.60 -19.08
C PRO A 10 5.27 -28.80 -20.01
N ASP A 11 5.37 -27.99 -21.07
CA ASP A 11 6.29 -28.22 -22.18
C ASP A 11 7.46 -27.23 -22.28
N ARG A 12 7.49 -26.21 -21.42
CA ARG A 12 8.54 -25.16 -21.45
C ARG A 12 9.48 -25.27 -20.25
N ARG A 13 10.77 -25.11 -20.52
CA ARG A 13 11.84 -25.04 -19.49
C ARG A 13 12.79 -23.88 -19.82
N PRO A 14 13.37 -23.20 -18.82
CA PRO A 14 13.05 -23.32 -17.40
C PRO A 14 11.64 -22.81 -17.06
N GLN A 15 11.05 -23.29 -15.97
CA GLN A 15 9.81 -22.70 -15.41
C GLN A 15 10.21 -21.45 -14.62
N MET A 16 9.60 -20.34 -14.97
CA MET A 16 9.88 -19.04 -14.33
C MET A 16 8.59 -18.37 -13.92
N ALA A 17 8.62 -17.72 -12.77
CA ALA A 17 7.52 -16.93 -12.26
C ALA A 17 8.05 -15.67 -11.58
N SER A 18 7.30 -14.60 -11.65
CA SER A 18 7.51 -13.41 -10.82
C SER A 18 6.51 -13.40 -9.69
N VAL A 19 6.95 -13.00 -8.52
CA VAL A 19 6.10 -12.83 -7.34
C VAL A 19 6.02 -11.35 -7.02
N ARG A 20 4.79 -10.85 -6.83
CA ARG A 20 4.61 -9.46 -6.39
C ARG A 20 5.20 -9.29 -4.99
N PRO A 21 5.80 -8.14 -4.68
CA PRO A 21 6.22 -7.84 -3.33
C PRO A 21 5.07 -8.06 -2.33
N ASN A 22 5.41 -8.49 -1.13
CA ASN A 22 4.46 -8.71 -0.03
C ASN A 22 3.35 -9.75 -0.30
N THR A 23 3.50 -10.63 -1.29
CA THR A 23 2.55 -11.73 -1.54
C THR A 23 2.61 -12.80 -0.45
N PHE A 24 3.78 -13.02 0.13
CA PHE A 24 4.01 -14.01 1.18
C PHE A 24 4.54 -13.35 2.45
N VAL A 25 4.06 -13.83 3.58
CA VAL A 25 4.62 -13.45 4.88
C VAL A 25 5.94 -14.19 5.09
N ALA A 26 6.99 -13.47 5.45
CA ALA A 26 8.27 -14.07 5.76
C ALA A 26 8.19 -14.84 7.08
N HIS A 27 8.60 -16.09 7.07
CA HIS A 27 8.71 -16.91 8.27
C HIS A 27 10.18 -17.14 8.60
N PRO A 28 10.57 -17.17 9.89
CA PRO A 28 11.92 -17.55 10.29
C PRO A 28 12.27 -18.94 9.73
N ALA A 29 13.36 -19.04 8.99
CA ALA A 29 13.85 -20.32 8.49
C ALA A 29 14.79 -20.95 9.54
N THR A 30 14.59 -22.24 9.81
CA THR A 30 15.53 -23.04 10.60
C THR A 30 16.44 -23.78 9.62
N GLY A 31 17.72 -23.44 9.62
CA GLY A 31 18.72 -24.12 8.78
C GLY A 31 19.90 -23.23 8.43
N THR A 32 20.98 -23.86 8.03
CA THR A 32 22.17 -23.15 7.53
C THR A 32 22.10 -23.11 6.00
N PRO A 33 22.04 -21.93 5.38
CA PRO A 33 22.00 -21.84 3.93
C PRO A 33 23.32 -22.29 3.33
N THR A 34 23.26 -23.01 2.21
CA THR A 34 24.43 -23.32 1.40
C THR A 34 24.60 -22.24 0.33
N LEU A 35 25.71 -21.52 0.36
CA LEU A 35 26.06 -20.53 -0.65
C LEU A 35 26.96 -21.15 -1.70
N THR A 36 26.52 -21.13 -2.96
CA THR A 36 27.32 -21.59 -4.09
C THR A 36 27.67 -20.40 -4.98
N ALA A 37 28.94 -20.09 -5.11
CA ALA A 37 29.42 -19.08 -6.04
C ALA A 37 29.35 -19.62 -7.47
N VAL A 38 28.65 -18.88 -8.35
CA VAL A 38 28.59 -19.19 -9.76
C VAL A 38 29.32 -18.11 -10.54
N THR A 39 30.32 -18.48 -11.31
CA THR A 39 30.99 -17.54 -12.23
C THR A 39 30.21 -17.49 -13.53
N VAL A 40 29.64 -16.32 -13.84
CA VAL A 40 28.93 -16.10 -15.09
C VAL A 40 29.80 -15.25 -16.01
N THR A 41 30.08 -15.77 -17.21
CA THR A 41 30.74 -15.00 -18.25
C THR A 41 29.69 -14.22 -19.05
N PHE A 42 29.72 -12.90 -18.97
CA PHE A 42 28.84 -12.05 -19.75
C PHE A 42 29.48 -11.75 -21.11
N HIS A 43 28.77 -12.03 -22.17
CA HIS A 43 29.15 -11.59 -23.49
C HIS A 43 28.46 -10.23 -23.76
N PRO A 44 29.22 -9.16 -24.04
CA PRO A 44 28.64 -7.87 -24.32
C PRO A 44 27.75 -7.95 -25.58
N VAL A 45 26.57 -7.35 -25.49
CA VAL A 45 25.67 -7.23 -26.63
C VAL A 45 26.13 -6.05 -27.47
N GLU A 46 26.93 -6.30 -28.50
CA GLU A 46 27.55 -5.25 -29.34
C GLU A 46 26.55 -4.30 -30.02
N ARG A 47 25.27 -4.71 -30.11
CA ARG A 47 24.20 -3.90 -30.73
C ARG A 47 23.50 -2.94 -29.78
N LEU A 48 23.82 -3.01 -28.48
CA LEU A 48 23.20 -2.18 -27.45
C LEU A 48 24.29 -1.42 -26.70
N GLN A 49 24.26 -0.10 -26.78
CA GLN A 49 25.15 0.77 -26.03
C GLN A 49 24.33 1.66 -25.11
N ILE A 50 24.61 1.61 -23.83
CA ILE A 50 24.03 2.54 -22.85
C ILE A 50 24.77 3.87 -23.03
N THR A 51 24.09 4.87 -23.57
CA THR A 51 24.68 6.20 -23.85
C THR A 51 24.67 7.10 -22.61
N ALA A 52 23.69 6.93 -21.74
CA ALA A 52 23.61 7.67 -20.48
C ALA A 52 22.76 6.89 -19.46
N THR A 53 23.11 7.04 -18.20
CA THR A 53 22.30 6.56 -17.07
C THR A 53 21.98 7.76 -16.19
N THR A 54 20.69 8.09 -16.10
CA THR A 54 20.22 9.13 -15.17
C THR A 54 19.63 8.46 -13.96
N PRO A 55 20.26 8.56 -12.78
CA PRO A 55 19.68 8.00 -11.58
C PRO A 55 18.42 8.79 -11.22
N VAL A 56 17.29 8.10 -11.11
CA VAL A 56 16.09 8.64 -10.51
C VAL A 56 16.24 8.45 -9.00
N VAL A 57 16.61 9.50 -8.30
CA VAL A 57 16.67 9.48 -6.83
C VAL A 57 15.22 9.61 -6.34
N ASN A 58 14.55 8.50 -6.16
CA ASN A 58 13.26 8.48 -5.49
C ASN A 58 13.53 8.53 -3.99
N THR A 59 13.70 9.73 -3.44
CA THR A 59 13.93 9.95 -2.00
C THR A 59 12.64 9.84 -1.18
N ALA A 60 11.50 9.80 -1.84
CA ALA A 60 10.22 9.64 -1.19
C ALA A 60 9.87 8.14 -1.10
N THR A 61 9.78 7.63 0.11
CA THR A 61 9.14 6.33 0.38
C THR A 61 7.74 6.35 -0.25
N THR A 62 7.39 5.37 -1.05
CA THR A 62 6.04 5.27 -1.63
C THR A 62 5.04 4.77 -0.58
N VAL A 63 3.74 4.89 -0.85
CA VAL A 63 2.72 4.33 0.05
C VAL A 63 2.89 2.80 0.19
N SER A 64 3.47 2.15 -0.81
CA SER A 64 3.72 0.71 -0.82
C SER A 64 4.79 0.25 0.18
N ASP A 65 5.72 1.14 0.51
CA ASP A 65 6.86 0.83 1.40
C ASP A 65 6.62 1.31 2.84
N ALA A 66 5.48 1.96 3.08
CA ALA A 66 5.18 2.57 4.36
C ALA A 66 4.71 1.54 5.40
N SER A 67 5.34 1.50 6.58
CA SER A 67 4.88 0.68 7.71
C SER A 67 3.60 1.20 8.34
N ARG A 68 3.32 2.51 8.20
CA ARG A 68 2.10 3.14 8.73
C ARG A 68 1.47 4.01 7.65
N VAL A 69 0.17 3.87 7.48
CA VAL A 69 -0.57 4.58 6.42
C VAL A 69 -1.79 5.28 7.00
N ILE A 70 -1.93 6.57 6.66
CA ILE A 70 -3.13 7.36 6.89
C ILE A 70 -3.89 7.39 5.57
N ALA A 71 -4.96 6.62 5.49
CA ALA A 71 -5.72 6.47 4.25
C ALA A 71 -6.95 7.38 4.25
N LEU A 72 -7.07 8.20 3.20
CA LEU A 72 -8.16 9.16 3.04
C LEU A 72 -9.13 8.71 1.96
N GLY A 73 -10.42 8.76 2.31
CA GLY A 73 -11.51 8.60 1.38
C GLY A 73 -12.18 9.93 1.05
N ARG A 74 -13.20 9.86 0.19
CA ARG A 74 -14.00 11.03 -0.20
C ARG A 74 -14.62 11.75 1.00
N GLY A 75 -15.01 11.04 2.05
CA GLY A 75 -15.59 11.60 3.27
C GLY A 75 -14.62 12.40 4.14
N ALA A 76 -13.31 12.33 3.85
CA ALA A 76 -12.26 13.01 4.62
C ALA A 76 -11.32 13.81 3.70
N ALA A 77 -11.86 14.43 2.64
CA ALA A 77 -11.09 15.06 1.56
C ALA A 77 -11.06 16.59 1.58
N SER A 78 -11.43 17.25 2.70
CA SER A 78 -11.30 18.72 2.81
C SER A 78 -9.81 19.12 2.94
N GLU A 79 -9.46 20.34 2.52
CA GLU A 79 -8.08 20.85 2.64
C GLU A 79 -7.57 20.82 4.09
N THR A 80 -8.42 21.18 5.03
CA THR A 80 -8.10 21.14 6.46
C THR A 80 -7.84 19.71 6.93
N THR A 81 -8.66 18.75 6.48
CA THR A 81 -8.49 17.34 6.82
C THR A 81 -7.20 16.76 6.24
N ILE A 82 -6.85 17.12 5.00
CA ILE A 82 -5.60 16.69 4.36
C ILE A 82 -4.40 17.25 5.15
N THR A 83 -4.48 18.50 5.59
CA THR A 83 -3.42 19.11 6.43
C THR A 83 -3.26 18.34 7.75
N THR A 84 -4.37 18.06 8.44
CA THR A 84 -4.36 17.28 9.69
C THR A 84 -3.81 15.87 9.46
N ALA A 85 -4.20 15.21 8.35
CA ALA A 85 -3.70 13.89 7.97
C ALA A 85 -2.18 13.91 7.71
N THR A 86 -1.67 14.97 7.08
CA THR A 86 -0.23 15.14 6.84
C THR A 86 0.53 15.23 8.17
N GLN A 87 0.06 16.06 9.09
CA GLN A 87 0.66 16.18 10.42
C GLN A 87 0.60 14.86 11.19
N LEU A 88 -0.52 14.14 11.12
CA LEU A 88 -0.66 12.84 11.76
C LEU A 88 0.28 11.80 11.15
N ALA A 89 0.43 11.79 9.82
CA ALA A 89 1.38 10.91 9.13
C ALA A 89 2.83 11.20 9.56
N GLU A 90 3.20 12.47 9.67
CA GLU A 90 4.53 12.88 10.15
C GLU A 90 4.78 12.42 11.60
N LYS A 91 3.81 12.63 12.50
CA LYS A 91 3.92 12.19 13.91
C LYS A 91 4.06 10.67 14.05
N LEU A 92 3.40 9.92 13.19
CA LEU A 92 3.45 8.46 13.17
C LEU A 92 4.62 7.90 12.35
N GLY A 93 5.39 8.74 11.67
CA GLY A 93 6.44 8.30 10.74
C GLY A 93 5.85 7.50 9.57
N GLY A 94 4.64 7.84 9.15
CA GLY A 94 3.86 7.16 8.12
C GLY A 94 3.73 7.95 6.82
N ARG A 95 2.81 7.49 5.96
CA ARG A 95 2.49 8.11 4.67
C ARG A 95 0.98 8.26 4.49
N ILE A 96 0.60 9.22 3.66
CA ILE A 96 -0.79 9.34 3.21
C ILE A 96 -1.00 8.39 2.05
N GLY A 97 -2.08 7.61 2.13
CA GLY A 97 -2.64 6.87 1.02
C GLY A 97 -4.05 7.36 0.73
N VAL A 98 -4.55 7.14 -0.47
CA VAL A 98 -5.87 7.64 -0.86
C VAL A 98 -6.67 6.59 -1.62
N SER A 99 -7.99 6.67 -1.52
CA SER A 99 -8.88 5.94 -2.40
C SER A 99 -9.00 6.63 -3.76
N ARG A 100 -9.32 5.88 -4.81
CA ARG A 100 -9.40 6.34 -6.20
C ARG A 100 -10.13 7.68 -6.42
N PRO A 101 -11.27 8.00 -5.77
CA PRO A 101 -11.92 9.28 -5.99
C PRO A 101 -11.06 10.53 -5.76
N LEU A 102 -10.00 10.43 -4.93
CA LEU A 102 -9.11 11.56 -4.67
C LEU A 102 -8.05 11.74 -5.75
N THR A 103 -7.62 10.66 -6.38
CA THR A 103 -6.71 10.71 -7.55
C THR A 103 -7.46 11.16 -8.79
N ASP A 104 -8.70 10.73 -9.00
CA ASP A 104 -9.55 11.20 -10.10
C ASP A 104 -9.78 12.73 -10.04
N GLN A 105 -9.79 13.31 -8.83
CA GLN A 105 -9.85 14.77 -8.61
C GLN A 105 -8.50 15.48 -8.77
N LYS A 106 -7.42 14.76 -9.12
CA LYS A 106 -6.06 15.28 -9.27
C LYS A 106 -5.49 15.94 -8.01
N ARG A 107 -5.98 15.58 -6.84
CA ARG A 107 -5.48 16.05 -5.53
C ARG A 107 -4.29 15.25 -5.05
N PHE A 108 -4.19 14.01 -5.50
CA PHE A 108 -3.12 13.07 -5.22
C PHE A 108 -2.69 12.38 -6.51
N THR A 109 -1.52 11.78 -6.50
CA THR A 109 -0.97 11.05 -7.62
C THR A 109 -1.44 9.58 -7.61
N HIS A 110 -1.21 8.87 -8.69
CA HIS A 110 -1.48 7.44 -8.75
C HIS A 110 -0.59 6.63 -7.77
N ASP A 111 0.59 7.16 -7.44
CA ASP A 111 1.52 6.54 -6.50
C ASP A 111 0.99 6.53 -5.06
N ASP A 112 0.03 7.44 -4.75
CA ASP A 112 -0.63 7.50 -3.45
C ASP A 112 -1.91 6.65 -3.41
N GLN A 113 -2.38 6.16 -4.57
CA GLN A 113 -3.63 5.43 -4.68
C GLN A 113 -3.51 4.00 -4.14
N ILE A 114 -4.44 3.62 -3.25
CA ILE A 114 -4.57 2.26 -2.71
C ILE A 114 -5.72 1.55 -3.42
N GLY A 115 -5.52 0.29 -3.80
CA GLY A 115 -6.55 -0.56 -4.35
C GLY A 115 -6.13 -1.34 -5.59
N GLN A 116 -7.07 -2.04 -6.19
CA GLN A 116 -6.85 -2.91 -7.35
C GLN A 116 -6.19 -2.21 -8.54
N SER A 117 -6.55 -0.96 -8.80
CA SER A 117 -5.99 -0.13 -9.88
C SER A 117 -4.89 0.81 -9.41
N GLY A 118 -4.46 0.71 -8.18
CA GLY A 118 -3.37 1.46 -7.56
C GLY A 118 -2.37 0.53 -6.90
N ASN A 119 -1.88 0.93 -5.75
CA ASN A 119 -0.91 0.18 -4.99
C ASN A 119 -1.58 -0.86 -4.08
N THR A 120 -0.98 -2.04 -3.99
CA THR A 120 -1.26 -3.00 -2.94
C THR A 120 -0.23 -2.82 -1.83
N ILE A 121 -0.72 -2.61 -0.61
CA ILE A 121 0.09 -2.27 0.56
C ILE A 121 -0.12 -3.28 1.69
N HIS A 122 0.91 -3.43 2.54
CA HIS A 122 0.88 -4.35 3.69
C HIS A 122 1.49 -3.66 4.93
N PRO A 123 0.94 -2.52 5.36
CA PRO A 123 1.48 -1.80 6.50
C PRO A 123 1.25 -2.55 7.81
N GLU A 124 2.04 -2.21 8.82
CA GLU A 124 1.79 -2.62 10.20
C GLU A 124 0.51 -1.99 10.75
N LEU A 125 0.21 -0.76 10.32
CA LEU A 125 -0.98 -0.01 10.73
C LEU A 125 -1.54 0.79 9.57
N ILE A 126 -2.84 0.66 9.34
CA ILE A 126 -3.57 1.54 8.44
C ILE A 126 -4.75 2.19 9.18
N LEU A 127 -4.82 3.51 9.13
CA LEU A 127 -5.94 4.30 9.64
C LEU A 127 -6.77 4.79 8.45
N ASN A 128 -7.99 4.28 8.31
CA ASN A 128 -8.89 4.59 7.20
C ASN A 128 -9.91 5.65 7.61
N PHE A 129 -9.89 6.82 7.00
CA PHE A 129 -10.75 7.95 7.29
C PHE A 129 -11.70 8.26 6.14
N GLY A 130 -13.00 8.11 6.37
CA GLY A 130 -14.04 8.42 5.37
C GLY A 130 -13.99 7.55 4.13
N ILE A 131 -13.50 6.32 4.26
CA ILE A 131 -13.43 5.30 3.21
C ILE A 131 -14.59 4.34 3.38
N SER A 132 -15.33 4.07 2.31
CA SER A 132 -16.49 3.15 2.34
C SER A 132 -16.11 1.67 2.37
N GLY A 133 -14.94 1.30 1.86
CA GLY A 133 -14.54 -0.11 1.79
C GLY A 133 -15.05 -0.83 0.54
N ALA A 134 -15.11 -0.17 -0.61
CA ALA A 134 -15.37 -0.85 -1.87
C ALA A 134 -14.37 -2.00 -2.10
N VAL A 135 -14.83 -3.11 -2.69
CA VAL A 135 -14.00 -4.33 -2.91
C VAL A 135 -12.67 -4.00 -3.59
N GLN A 136 -12.68 -3.08 -4.55
CA GLN A 136 -11.47 -2.66 -5.26
C GLN A 136 -10.45 -1.96 -4.34
N TYR A 137 -10.91 -1.27 -3.30
CA TYR A 137 -10.04 -0.67 -2.30
C TYR A 137 -9.51 -1.74 -1.33
N LEU A 138 -10.40 -2.61 -0.83
CA LEU A 138 -10.05 -3.64 0.14
C LEU A 138 -8.95 -4.58 -0.38
N VAL A 139 -9.00 -4.97 -1.65
CA VAL A 139 -7.97 -5.80 -2.29
C VAL A 139 -6.56 -5.19 -2.15
N GLY A 140 -6.47 -3.86 -2.07
CA GLY A 140 -5.19 -3.16 -1.93
C GLY A 140 -4.66 -3.05 -0.50
N MET A 141 -5.46 -3.35 0.56
CA MET A 141 -5.03 -3.07 1.93
C MET A 141 -5.46 -4.10 2.98
N GLN A 142 -6.34 -5.03 2.66
CA GLN A 142 -6.92 -5.98 3.63
C GLN A 142 -5.91 -6.90 4.32
N THR A 143 -4.67 -6.91 3.86
CA THR A 143 -3.57 -7.69 4.44
C THR A 143 -2.69 -6.87 5.38
N ALA A 144 -3.07 -5.63 5.70
CA ALA A 144 -2.44 -4.84 6.76
C ALA A 144 -2.54 -5.60 8.11
N GLN A 145 -1.55 -5.41 8.99
CA GLN A 145 -1.52 -6.12 10.28
C GLN A 145 -2.57 -5.58 11.26
N THR A 146 -2.81 -4.27 11.22
CA THR A 146 -3.84 -3.62 12.03
C THR A 146 -4.61 -2.63 11.16
N ILE A 147 -5.91 -2.82 11.08
CA ILE A 147 -6.82 -2.00 10.29
C ILE A 147 -7.75 -1.23 11.23
N VAL A 148 -7.66 0.09 11.19
CA VAL A 148 -8.57 0.98 11.91
C VAL A 148 -9.45 1.69 10.88
N ALA A 149 -10.76 1.77 11.15
CA ALA A 149 -11.72 2.43 10.28
C ALA A 149 -12.52 3.50 11.04
N VAL A 150 -12.63 4.67 10.44
CA VAL A 150 -13.47 5.77 10.92
C VAL A 150 -14.39 6.19 9.78
N ASN A 151 -15.69 6.01 9.96
CA ASN A 151 -16.70 6.39 8.97
C ASN A 151 -17.99 6.84 9.66
N ALA A 152 -18.68 7.79 9.06
CA ALA A 152 -19.98 8.24 9.55
C ALA A 152 -21.11 7.25 9.25
N ASP A 153 -20.94 6.39 8.24
CA ASP A 153 -21.89 5.35 7.87
C ASP A 153 -21.53 4.04 8.61
N GLU A 154 -22.37 3.65 9.57
CA GLU A 154 -22.20 2.42 10.36
C GLU A 154 -22.26 1.14 9.53
N HIS A 155 -22.88 1.20 8.33
CA HIS A 155 -22.98 0.08 7.41
C HIS A 155 -21.88 0.05 6.34
N ALA A 156 -20.88 0.92 6.46
CA ALA A 156 -19.77 0.96 5.50
C ALA A 156 -18.99 -0.36 5.50
N PRO A 157 -18.81 -1.04 4.34
CA PRO A 157 -18.12 -2.33 4.26
C PRO A 157 -16.67 -2.33 4.80
N ILE A 158 -16.08 -1.16 5.01
CA ILE A 158 -14.74 -1.06 5.62
C ILE A 158 -14.73 -1.67 7.03
N PHE A 159 -15.85 -1.62 7.75
CA PHE A 159 -15.95 -2.18 9.09
C PHE A 159 -15.91 -3.71 9.12
N ASP A 160 -16.25 -4.38 8.01
CA ASP A 160 -16.20 -5.85 7.93
C ASP A 160 -14.77 -6.40 7.99
N VAL A 161 -13.77 -5.55 7.67
CA VAL A 161 -12.35 -5.93 7.65
C VAL A 161 -11.52 -5.19 8.71
N ALA A 162 -12.12 -4.26 9.44
CA ALA A 162 -11.43 -3.47 10.45
C ALA A 162 -11.27 -4.23 11.77
N ASP A 163 -10.06 -4.18 12.36
CA ASP A 163 -9.81 -4.66 13.72
C ASP A 163 -10.43 -3.69 14.76
N TYR A 164 -10.44 -2.39 14.43
CA TYR A 164 -11.02 -1.34 15.25
C TYR A 164 -11.87 -0.39 14.39
N GLY A 165 -13.09 -0.17 14.81
CA GLY A 165 -14.03 0.71 14.13
C GLY A 165 -14.54 1.85 15.02
N TYR A 166 -14.66 3.04 14.45
CA TYR A 166 -15.34 4.17 15.07
C TYR A 166 -16.37 4.73 14.09
N VAL A 167 -17.64 4.72 14.51
CA VAL A 167 -18.73 5.31 13.75
C VAL A 167 -18.86 6.77 14.15
N GLY A 168 -18.52 7.69 13.24
CA GLY A 168 -18.54 9.11 13.49
C GLY A 168 -17.82 9.94 12.44
N ASP A 169 -17.68 11.23 12.74
CA ASP A 169 -17.05 12.22 11.85
C ASP A 169 -15.53 11.97 11.78
N ALA A 170 -15.04 11.62 10.60
CA ALA A 170 -13.64 11.28 10.39
C ALA A 170 -12.69 12.48 10.59
N PRO A 171 -12.96 13.70 10.09
CA PRO A 171 -12.18 14.89 10.40
C PRO A 171 -12.07 15.20 11.89
N ALA A 172 -13.17 15.15 12.63
CA ALA A 172 -13.18 15.42 14.07
C ALA A 172 -12.36 14.37 14.84
N PHE A 173 -12.53 13.09 14.51
CA PHE A 173 -11.74 12.02 15.12
C PHE A 173 -10.25 12.20 14.85
N MET A 174 -9.87 12.54 13.61
CA MET A 174 -8.47 12.73 13.23
C MET A 174 -7.84 13.90 13.99
N THR A 175 -8.59 15.00 14.18
CA THR A 175 -8.13 16.15 14.96
C THR A 175 -7.90 15.77 16.42
N ALA A 176 -8.87 15.09 17.05
CA ALA A 176 -8.76 14.64 18.42
C ALA A 176 -7.60 13.63 18.61
N LEU A 177 -7.38 12.77 17.62
CA LEU A 177 -6.23 11.83 17.63
C LEU A 177 -4.91 12.59 17.54
N LEU A 178 -4.80 13.59 16.66
CA LEU A 178 -3.57 14.39 16.53
C LEU A 178 -3.21 15.12 17.83
N GLU A 179 -4.22 15.60 18.57
CA GLU A 179 -4.02 16.26 19.86
C GLU A 179 -3.34 15.36 20.92
N GLN A 180 -3.49 14.02 20.81
CA GLN A 180 -2.85 13.09 21.73
C GLN A 180 -1.33 12.94 21.50
N PHE A 181 -0.82 13.45 20.38
CA PHE A 181 0.62 13.44 20.05
C PHE A 181 1.33 14.77 20.28
N ASN A 182 0.64 15.77 20.85
CA ASN A 182 1.19 17.11 21.13
C ASN A 182 1.61 17.30 22.59
#